data_41cea5daa4738d34ec4a6e12b652eed0
#
_entry.id   41cea5daa4738d34ec4a6e12b652eed0
#
_cell.length_a   1.000
_cell.length_b   1.000
_cell.length_c   1.000
_cell.angle_alpha   90.00
_cell.angle_beta   90.00
_cell.angle_gamma   90.00
#
_symmetry.space_group_name_H-M   'P 1'
#
loop_
_entity.id
_entity.type
_entity.pdbx_description
1 polymer ?
#
loop_
_entity_poly.entity_id
_entity_poly.type
_entity_poly.pdbx_seq_one_letter_code
_entity_poly.pdbx_strand_id
1 'polypeptide(L)'
;MTTRQPLVLLVDDEQDLCLLMQMSLSRMGIKTHMAHHLQQAKYFFNEYKYDACITDLNLPDGSGLDLVKHVSQHYPKTPIAVLTAYGNMEIAIASLKAGA
;
A
#
# COMPACT_ATOMS: atom_id res chain seq x y z
N MET A 1 -10.36 4.50 25.65
CA MET A 1 -9.26 3.86 24.93
C MET A 1 -9.16 4.47 23.54
N THR A 2 -8.02 5.01 23.22
CA THR A 2 -7.79 5.56 21.88
C THR A 2 -7.29 4.47 20.96
N THR A 3 -7.99 4.28 19.87
CA THR A 3 -7.52 3.39 18.81
C THR A 3 -6.76 4.22 17.80
N ARG A 4 -5.54 3.78 17.51
CA ARG A 4 -4.75 4.41 16.46
C ARG A 4 -5.43 4.18 15.11
N GLN A 5 -5.52 5.24 14.32
CA GLN A 5 -6.03 5.11 12.96
C GLN A 5 -5.04 4.28 12.13
N PRO A 6 -5.51 3.25 11.42
CA PRO A 6 -4.62 2.47 10.56
C PRO A 6 -3.97 3.33 9.49
N LEU A 7 -2.70 3.03 9.18
CA LEU A 7 -1.95 3.74 8.17
C LEU A 7 -1.53 2.78 7.06
N VAL A 8 -1.89 3.10 5.83
CA VAL A 8 -1.60 2.28 4.65
C VAL A 8 -0.76 3.07 3.67
N LEU A 9 0.24 2.41 3.09
CA LEU A 9 1.02 2.99 2.00
C LEU A 9 0.45 2.53 0.66
N LEU A 10 0.11 3.50 -0.19
CA LEU A 10 -0.31 3.26 -1.57
C LEU A 10 0.86 3.56 -2.49
N VAL A 11 1.21 2.61 -3.37
CA VAL A 11 2.34 2.77 -4.28
C VAL A 11 1.84 2.61 -5.71
N ASP A 12 1.76 3.72 -6.44
CA ASP A 12 1.27 3.74 -7.82
C ASP A 12 1.73 5.05 -8.45
N ASP A 13 2.18 5.00 -9.71
CA ASP A 13 2.61 6.20 -10.42
C ASP A 13 1.42 7.01 -10.98
N GLU A 14 0.22 6.45 -10.99
CA GLU A 14 -0.99 7.16 -11.42
C GLU A 14 -1.59 7.91 -10.23
N GLN A 15 -1.40 9.22 -10.20
CA GLN A 15 -1.84 10.04 -9.08
C GLN A 15 -3.36 10.03 -8.90
N ASP A 16 -4.12 10.03 -10.00
CA ASP A 16 -5.57 10.01 -9.95
C ASP A 16 -6.10 8.73 -9.28
N LEU A 17 -5.48 7.60 -9.61
CA LEU A 17 -5.84 6.32 -9.00
C LEU A 17 -5.52 6.31 -7.50
N CYS A 18 -4.36 6.86 -7.13
CA CYS A 18 -4.00 7.00 -5.71
C CYS A 18 -5.02 7.83 -4.95
N LEU A 19 -5.49 8.94 -5.55
CA LEU A 19 -6.49 9.78 -4.91
C LEU A 19 -7.82 9.05 -4.71
N LEU A 20 -8.25 8.29 -5.71
CA LEU A 20 -9.47 7.49 -5.60
C LEU A 20 -9.36 6.45 -4.49
N MET A 21 -8.22 5.76 -4.41
CA MET A 21 -7.99 4.78 -3.35
C MET A 21 -7.93 5.45 -1.98
N GLN A 22 -7.27 6.60 -1.89
CA GLN A 22 -7.20 7.36 -0.65
C GLN A 22 -8.60 7.74 -0.16
N MET A 23 -9.46 8.21 -1.07
CA MET A 23 -10.82 8.59 -0.70
C MET A 23 -11.61 7.41 -0.17
N SER A 24 -11.50 6.24 -0.83
CA SER A 24 -12.20 5.04 -0.38
C SER A 24 -11.71 4.56 0.97
N LEU A 25 -10.40 4.57 1.18
CA LEU A 25 -9.82 4.15 2.46
C LEU A 25 -10.16 5.14 3.58
N SER A 26 -10.18 6.43 3.25
CA SER A 26 -10.55 7.47 4.22
C SER A 26 -11.97 7.26 4.75
N ARG A 27 -12.90 6.85 3.88
CA ARG A 27 -14.28 6.54 4.29
C ARG A 27 -14.34 5.38 5.27
N MET A 28 -13.33 4.52 5.27
CA MET A 28 -13.22 3.38 6.17
C MET A 28 -12.44 3.71 7.44
N GLY A 29 -12.03 4.97 7.62
CA GLY A 29 -11.25 5.39 8.77
C GLY A 29 -9.76 5.06 8.64
N ILE A 30 -9.27 4.83 7.44
CA ILE A 30 -7.87 4.45 7.18
C ILE A 30 -7.12 5.65 6.63
N LYS A 31 -5.99 5.98 7.27
CA LYS A 31 -5.10 7.03 6.81
C LYS A 31 -4.14 6.46 5.77
N THR A 32 -3.78 7.26 4.77
CA THR A 32 -2.90 6.80 3.70
C THR A 32 -1.74 7.75 3.46
N HIS A 33 -0.60 7.17 3.08
CA HIS A 33 0.47 7.88 2.41
C HIS A 33 0.56 7.35 0.98
N MET A 34 1.12 8.15 0.07
CA MET A 34 1.22 7.78 -1.33
C MET A 34 2.67 7.89 -1.79
N ALA A 35 3.15 6.83 -2.43
CA ALA A 35 4.44 6.79 -3.09
C ALA A 35 4.21 6.52 -4.57
N HIS A 36 5.00 7.11 -5.44
CA HIS A 36 4.79 7.03 -6.88
C HIS A 36 5.82 6.19 -7.61
N HIS A 37 6.81 5.67 -6.90
CA HIS A 37 7.80 4.75 -7.46
C HIS A 37 8.43 3.92 -6.35
N LEU A 38 9.18 2.90 -6.75
CA LEU A 38 9.73 1.90 -5.84
C LEU A 38 10.67 2.52 -4.79
N GLN A 39 11.57 3.39 -5.22
CA GLN A 39 12.55 4.01 -4.33
C GLN A 39 11.85 4.83 -3.24
N GLN A 40 10.84 5.60 -3.61
CA GLN A 40 10.09 6.40 -2.65
C GLN A 40 9.35 5.52 -1.65
N ALA A 41 8.79 4.39 -2.11
CA ALA A 41 8.12 3.45 -1.23
C ALA A 41 9.07 2.88 -0.18
N LYS A 42 10.28 2.50 -0.59
CA LYS A 42 11.30 1.99 0.33
C LYS A 42 11.69 3.05 1.36
N TYR A 43 11.81 4.30 0.92
CA TYR A 43 12.11 5.42 1.81
C TYR A 43 11.01 5.58 2.86
N PHE A 44 9.74 5.54 2.45
CA PHE A 44 8.63 5.67 3.39
C PHE A 44 8.59 4.51 4.40
N PHE A 45 8.88 3.29 3.99
CA PHE A 45 8.97 2.17 4.93
C PHE A 45 10.06 2.38 5.97
N ASN A 46 11.12 3.07 5.62
CA ASN A 46 12.20 3.39 6.54
C ASN A 46 11.77 4.44 7.59
N GLU A 47 10.86 5.34 7.20
CA GLU A 47 10.48 6.48 8.05
C GLU A 47 9.21 6.22 8.85
N TYR A 48 8.33 5.35 8.39
CA TYR A 48 7.03 5.13 8.99
C TYR A 48 6.74 3.64 9.15
N LYS A 49 5.92 3.33 10.15
CA LYS A 49 5.40 1.97 10.32
C LYS A 49 4.00 1.92 9.70
N TYR A 50 3.83 1.02 8.74
CA TYR A 50 2.56 0.85 8.05
C TYR A 50 1.84 -0.39 8.53
N ASP A 51 0.52 -0.29 8.59
CA ASP A 51 -0.34 -1.43 8.92
C ASP A 51 -0.55 -2.32 7.70
N ALA A 52 -0.40 -1.76 6.51
CA ALA A 52 -0.50 -2.50 5.25
C ALA A 52 0.06 -1.66 4.11
N CYS A 53 0.28 -2.31 2.97
CA CYS A 53 0.72 -1.65 1.75
C CYS A 53 -0.06 -2.19 0.56
N ILE A 54 -0.43 -1.31 -0.36
CA ILE A 54 -1.03 -1.69 -1.64
C ILE A 54 -0.13 -1.10 -2.73
N THR A 55 0.43 -1.95 -3.58
CA THR A 55 1.33 -1.50 -4.64
C THR A 55 0.84 -1.93 -6.01
N ASP A 56 1.04 -1.06 -7.00
CA ASP A 56 0.89 -1.44 -8.40
C ASP A 56 1.99 -2.43 -8.78
N LEU A 57 1.70 -3.29 -9.72
CA LEU A 57 2.67 -4.26 -10.23
C LEU A 57 3.79 -3.57 -11.02
N ASN A 58 3.44 -2.56 -11.81
CA ASN A 58 4.39 -1.86 -12.67
C ASN A 58 4.67 -0.46 -12.14
N LEU A 59 5.92 -0.22 -11.76
CA LEU A 59 6.37 1.08 -11.27
C LEU A 59 7.44 1.62 -12.22
N PRO A 60 7.64 2.95 -12.26
CA PRO A 60 8.61 3.54 -13.20
C PRO A 60 10.02 3.03 -13.04
N ASP A 61 10.41 2.67 -11.82
CA ASP A 61 11.78 2.26 -11.48
C ASP A 61 11.88 0.79 -11.06
N GLY A 62 10.85 -0.02 -11.34
CA GLY A 62 10.92 -1.44 -11.03
C GLY A 62 9.54 -2.09 -10.95
N SER A 63 9.50 -3.25 -10.31
CA SER A 63 8.27 -4.02 -10.17
C SER A 63 7.75 -3.94 -8.75
N GLY A 64 6.41 -3.91 -8.61
CA GLY A 64 5.77 -4.05 -7.31
C GLY A 64 6.14 -5.34 -6.60
N LEU A 65 6.53 -6.39 -7.36
CA LEU A 65 7.03 -7.63 -6.77
C LEU A 65 8.35 -7.44 -6.05
N ASP A 66 9.19 -6.51 -6.51
CA ASP A 66 10.43 -6.17 -5.80
C ASP A 66 10.12 -5.55 -4.45
N LEU A 67 9.07 -4.74 -4.38
CA LEU A 67 8.62 -4.17 -3.12
C LEU A 67 8.09 -5.25 -2.18
N VAL A 68 7.33 -6.22 -2.73
CA VAL A 68 6.83 -7.35 -1.94
C VAL A 68 8.00 -8.10 -1.30
N LYS A 69 9.06 -8.39 -2.07
CA LYS A 69 10.24 -9.06 -1.55
C LYS A 69 10.91 -8.25 -0.46
N HIS A 70 11.08 -6.94 -0.70
CA HIS A 70 11.71 -6.05 0.27
C HIS A 70 10.94 -6.03 1.59
N VAL A 71 9.62 -5.88 1.51
CA VAL A 71 8.75 -5.83 2.69
C VAL A 71 8.75 -7.18 3.42
N SER A 72 8.68 -8.29 2.68
CA SER A 72 8.72 -9.62 3.27
C SER A 72 10.00 -9.89 4.04
N GLN A 73 11.12 -9.36 3.58
CA GLN A 73 12.42 -9.55 4.21
C GLN A 73 12.64 -8.62 5.41
N HIS A 74 12.20 -7.37 5.30
CA HIS A 74 12.51 -6.34 6.30
C HIS A 74 11.34 -6.00 7.21
N TYR A 75 10.11 -6.24 6.76
CA TYR A 75 8.90 -5.90 7.50
C TYR A 75 7.88 -7.05 7.40
N PRO A 76 8.24 -8.26 7.90
CA PRO A 76 7.44 -9.47 7.64
C PRO A 76 6.04 -9.44 8.24
N LYS A 77 5.78 -8.54 9.18
CA LYS A 77 4.46 -8.42 9.80
C LYS A 77 3.53 -7.47 9.04
N THR A 78 4.04 -6.78 8.02
CA THR A 78 3.24 -5.82 7.25
C THR A 78 2.64 -6.53 6.04
N PRO A 79 1.32 -6.72 5.98
CA PRO A 79 0.69 -7.30 4.79
C PRO A 79 0.83 -6.35 3.61
N ILE A 80 1.06 -6.93 2.43
CA ILE A 80 1.19 -6.17 1.20
C ILE A 80 0.39 -6.85 0.09
N ALA A 81 -0.40 -6.07 -0.62
CA ALA A 81 -1.20 -6.53 -1.75
C ALA A 81 -0.71 -5.88 -3.03
N VAL A 82 -0.74 -6.62 -4.12
CA VAL A 82 -0.35 -6.12 -5.44
C VAL A 82 -1.61 -5.94 -6.28
N LEU A 83 -1.77 -4.73 -6.82
CA LEU A 83 -2.83 -4.44 -7.78
C LEU A 83 -2.29 -4.70 -9.19
N THR A 84 -3.07 -5.41 -9.97
CA THR A 84 -2.78 -5.60 -11.39
C THR A 84 -3.78 -4.78 -12.20
N ALA A 85 -3.54 -4.67 -13.51
CA ALA A 85 -4.46 -3.95 -14.39
C ALA A 85 -5.89 -4.51 -14.35
N TYR A 86 -6.05 -5.76 -13.96
CA TYR A 86 -7.35 -6.43 -13.89
C TYR A 86 -7.82 -6.64 -12.45
N GLY A 87 -7.01 -6.24 -11.46
CA GLY A 87 -7.39 -6.29 -10.06
C GLY A 87 -8.26 -5.10 -9.72
N ASN A 88 -9.10 -5.23 -8.70
CA ASN A 88 -9.85 -4.10 -8.20
C ASN A 88 -9.50 -3.85 -6.73
N MET A 89 -9.74 -2.61 -6.33
CA MET A 89 -9.40 -2.15 -5.00
C MET A 89 -10.20 -2.87 -3.93
N GLU A 90 -11.42 -3.25 -4.21
CA GLU A 90 -12.27 -3.95 -3.25
C GLU A 90 -11.68 -5.30 -2.85
N ILE A 91 -11.12 -6.03 -3.84
CA ILE A 91 -10.45 -7.30 -3.58
C ILE A 91 -9.21 -7.08 -2.74
N ALA A 92 -8.43 -6.04 -3.07
CA ALA A 92 -7.22 -5.72 -2.31
C ALA A 92 -7.55 -5.38 -0.86
N ILE A 93 -8.58 -4.55 -0.63
CA ILE A 93 -9.00 -4.18 0.71
C ILE A 93 -9.52 -5.40 1.48
N ALA A 94 -10.31 -6.24 0.84
CA ALA A 94 -10.82 -7.45 1.46
C ALA A 94 -9.68 -8.39 1.87
N SER A 95 -8.63 -8.50 1.03
CA SER A 95 -7.45 -9.29 1.34
C SER A 95 -6.71 -8.76 2.56
N LEU A 96 -6.59 -7.44 2.66
CA LEU A 96 -5.96 -6.81 3.83
C LEU A 96 -6.76 -7.05 5.10
N LYS A 97 -8.08 -6.94 5.03
CA LYS A 97 -8.94 -7.19 6.18
C LYS A 97 -8.87 -8.65 6.64
N ALA A 98 -8.79 -9.58 5.69
CA ALA A 98 -8.70 -11.00 6.00
C ALA A 98 -7.35 -11.35 6.65
N GLY A 99 -6.30 -10.61 6.31
CA GLY A 99 -4.97 -10.81 6.88
C GLY A 99 -4.73 -10.09 8.20
N ALA A 100 -5.68 -9.31 8.62
CA ALA A 100 -5.53 -8.50 9.83
C ALA A 100 -5.72 -9.32 11.12
#